data_e1c6460cb40e80ace5199c66671fcfb6
#
_entry.id   e1c6460cb40e80ace5199c66671fcfb6
#
_cell.length_a   1.000
_cell.length_b   1.000
_cell.length_c   1.000
_cell.angle_alpha   90.00
_cell.angle_beta   90.00
_cell.angle_gamma   90.00
#
_symmetry.space_group_name_H-M   'P 1'
#
loop_
_entity.id
_entity.type
_entity.pdbx_description
1 polymer ?
#
loop_
_entity_poly.entity_id
_entity_poly.type
_entity_poly.pdbx_seq_one_letter_code
_entity_poly.pdbx_strand_id
1 'polypeptide(L)'
;NSCRYEQPFCWTRDNTKFEWLNSNLNEMKHNLFIISNNKADQEHLKQHTGLDSIHIPSLCLYTNEKYTGSMDVICRHDQLRPGYTWRELYSSKAIIHLPYEISTMSIFEQYSANVPMLFPSKQFLKKLVHDGYRRVGSIYGPYENQNIEWWIDRADFYDEENMPYIIYFNSEDDLNEKIKTVDFQQVSK
;
A
#
# COMPACT_ATOMS: atom_id res chain seq x y z
N ASN A 1 1.04 -20.17 -0.16
CA ASN A 1 0.13 -20.75 -1.17
C ASN A 1 -1.36 -20.56 -0.84
N SER A 2 -1.73 -20.08 0.33
CA SER A 2 -3.12 -19.82 0.73
C SER A 2 -3.66 -18.48 0.23
N CYS A 3 -2.84 -17.47 0.11
CA CYS A 3 -3.29 -16.12 -0.26
C CYS A 3 -3.93 -16.00 -1.66
N ARG A 4 -3.75 -16.96 -2.55
CA ARG A 4 -4.33 -16.89 -3.90
C ARG A 4 -5.82 -17.21 -3.97
N TYR A 5 -6.40 -17.82 -2.95
CA TYR A 5 -7.81 -18.22 -2.97
C TYR A 5 -8.75 -17.20 -2.34
N GLU A 6 -8.22 -16.26 -1.59
CA GLU A 6 -9.01 -15.26 -0.87
C GLU A 6 -9.26 -13.99 -1.70
N GLN A 7 -8.46 -13.80 -2.76
CA GLN A 7 -8.59 -12.65 -3.67
C GLN A 7 -9.87 -12.57 -4.52
N PRO A 8 -10.55 -13.67 -4.89
CA PRO A 8 -11.68 -13.57 -5.83
C PRO A 8 -12.85 -12.74 -5.33
N PHE A 9 -12.98 -12.51 -4.05
CA PHE A 9 -14.13 -11.78 -3.51
C PHE A 9 -13.92 -10.26 -3.47
N CYS A 10 -12.69 -9.81 -3.29
CA CYS A 10 -12.37 -8.39 -3.23
C CYS A 10 -12.15 -7.75 -4.61
N TRP A 11 -11.81 -8.55 -5.63
CA TRP A 11 -11.30 -8.07 -6.90
C TRP A 11 -12.25 -8.19 -8.08
N THR A 12 -13.49 -8.57 -7.86
CA THR A 12 -14.39 -8.79 -8.98
C THR A 12 -15.24 -7.56 -9.25
N ARG A 13 -15.10 -6.99 -10.43
CA ARG A 13 -16.09 -6.12 -11.06
C ARG A 13 -17.46 -6.81 -11.23
N ASP A 14 -17.54 -8.06 -10.85
CA ASP A 14 -18.71 -8.91 -11.04
C ASP A 14 -19.49 -8.97 -9.74
N ASN A 15 -20.62 -8.29 -9.70
CA ASN A 15 -21.56 -8.28 -8.58
C ASN A 15 -22.10 -9.69 -8.25
N THR A 16 -22.03 -10.64 -9.18
CA THR A 16 -22.56 -12.01 -8.97
C THR A 16 -21.91 -12.72 -7.79
N LYS A 17 -20.65 -12.44 -7.49
CA LYS A 17 -19.95 -13.05 -6.35
C LYS A 17 -20.39 -12.45 -5.00
N PHE A 18 -20.68 -11.16 -4.98
CA PHE A 18 -21.28 -10.53 -3.81
C PHE A 18 -22.71 -11.02 -3.59
N GLU A 19 -23.47 -11.20 -4.65
CA GLU A 19 -24.81 -11.81 -4.57
C GLU A 19 -24.75 -13.26 -4.06
N TRP A 20 -23.79 -14.05 -4.53
CA TRP A 20 -23.55 -15.39 -4.02
C TRP A 20 -23.16 -15.37 -2.54
N LEU A 21 -22.25 -14.52 -2.14
CA LEU A 21 -21.86 -14.35 -0.74
C LEU A 21 -23.07 -13.97 0.10
N ASN A 22 -23.84 -12.98 -0.30
CA ASN A 22 -25.04 -12.51 0.42
C ASN A 22 -26.10 -13.60 0.52
N SER A 23 -26.33 -14.40 -0.52
CA SER A 23 -27.31 -15.49 -0.49
C SER A 23 -26.92 -16.66 0.43
N ASN A 24 -25.61 -16.86 0.64
CA ASN A 24 -25.10 -17.96 1.47
C ASN A 24 -24.70 -17.52 2.90
N LEU A 25 -24.69 -16.20 3.17
CA LEU A 25 -24.25 -15.66 4.46
C LEU A 25 -25.03 -16.18 5.66
N ASN A 26 -26.33 -16.41 5.50
CA ASN A 26 -27.17 -16.89 6.60
C ASN A 26 -26.78 -18.29 7.08
N GLU A 27 -26.27 -19.13 6.19
CA GLU A 27 -25.76 -20.46 6.51
C GLU A 27 -24.34 -20.42 7.08
N MET A 28 -23.54 -19.42 6.68
CA MET A 28 -22.11 -19.32 7.00
C MET A 28 -21.81 -18.46 8.21
N LYS A 29 -22.76 -17.64 8.67
CA LYS A 29 -22.56 -16.58 9.69
C LYS A 29 -21.80 -16.99 10.94
N HIS A 30 -21.94 -18.23 11.38
CA HIS A 30 -21.36 -18.69 12.64
C HIS A 30 -19.91 -19.17 12.53
N ASN A 31 -19.39 -19.34 11.30
CA ASN A 31 -18.07 -19.90 11.04
C ASN A 31 -17.25 -19.11 10.03
N LEU A 32 -17.67 -17.88 9.68
CA LEU A 32 -17.00 -17.07 8.66
C LEU A 32 -16.10 -16.04 9.31
N PHE A 33 -14.80 -16.14 9.06
CA PHE A 33 -13.82 -15.10 9.33
C PHE A 33 -13.48 -14.39 8.03
N ILE A 34 -13.76 -13.09 7.98
CA ILE A 34 -13.44 -12.26 6.83
C ILE A 34 -12.26 -11.38 7.19
N ILE A 35 -11.26 -11.38 6.30
CA ILE A 35 -10.06 -10.55 6.41
C ILE A 35 -10.07 -9.58 5.24
N SER A 36 -9.85 -8.31 5.53
CA SER A 36 -9.63 -7.26 4.54
C SER A 36 -8.18 -6.78 4.62
N ASN A 37 -7.53 -6.65 3.47
CA ASN A 37 -6.13 -6.25 3.39
C ASN A 37 -5.91 -4.74 3.45
N ASN A 38 -6.96 -3.96 3.23
CA ASN A 38 -6.92 -2.50 3.30
C ASN A 38 -8.25 -1.95 3.82
N LYS A 39 -8.24 -0.69 4.23
CA LYS A 39 -9.42 -0.01 4.80
C LYS A 39 -10.54 0.20 3.79
N ALA A 40 -10.21 0.39 2.52
CA ALA A 40 -11.22 0.57 1.47
C ALA A 40 -12.03 -0.71 1.26
N ASP A 41 -11.37 -1.87 1.20
CA ASP A 41 -12.03 -3.18 1.08
C ASP A 41 -12.90 -3.49 2.31
N GLN A 42 -12.44 -3.13 3.51
CA GLN A 42 -13.19 -3.30 4.75
C GLN A 42 -14.51 -2.50 4.71
N GLU A 43 -14.45 -1.23 4.33
CA GLU A 43 -15.63 -0.39 4.21
C GLU A 43 -16.58 -0.88 3.12
N HIS A 44 -16.03 -1.26 1.97
CA HIS A 44 -16.83 -1.79 0.86
C HIS A 44 -17.60 -3.05 1.27
N LEU A 45 -16.92 -4.01 1.88
CA LEU A 45 -17.56 -5.21 2.39
C LEU A 45 -18.72 -4.86 3.34
N LYS A 46 -18.47 -3.97 4.30
CA LYS A 46 -19.48 -3.55 5.26
C LYS A 46 -20.69 -2.90 4.59
N GLN A 47 -20.46 -2.03 3.61
CA GLN A 47 -21.53 -1.34 2.89
C GLN A 47 -22.40 -2.29 2.07
N HIS A 48 -21.80 -3.28 1.42
CA HIS A 48 -22.51 -4.19 0.50
C HIS A 48 -23.12 -5.42 1.17
N THR A 49 -22.52 -5.88 2.27
CA THR A 49 -22.95 -7.13 2.91
C THR A 49 -23.43 -6.96 4.35
N GLY A 50 -23.17 -5.79 4.95
CA GLY A 50 -23.41 -5.57 6.38
C GLY A 50 -22.43 -6.30 7.32
N LEU A 51 -21.47 -7.06 6.76
CA LEU A 51 -20.50 -7.82 7.55
C LEU A 51 -19.30 -6.98 7.95
N ASP A 52 -18.76 -7.30 9.11
CA ASP A 52 -17.47 -6.79 9.55
C ASP A 52 -16.35 -7.72 9.11
N SER A 53 -15.19 -7.15 8.84
CA SER A 53 -13.95 -7.87 8.59
C SER A 53 -12.85 -7.41 9.54
N ILE A 54 -11.85 -8.26 9.72
CA ILE A 54 -10.64 -7.91 10.43
C ILE A 54 -9.66 -7.31 9.42
N HIS A 55 -9.20 -6.09 9.66
CA HIS A 55 -8.16 -5.51 8.82
C HIS A 55 -6.80 -6.13 9.20
N ILE A 56 -6.18 -6.81 8.25
CA ILE A 56 -4.83 -7.35 8.38
C ILE A 56 -4.04 -6.86 7.16
N PRO A 57 -3.09 -5.94 7.33
CA PRO A 57 -2.28 -5.46 6.23
C PRO A 57 -1.44 -6.60 5.65
N SER A 58 -1.18 -6.54 4.34
CA SER A 58 -0.44 -7.58 3.61
C SER A 58 1.08 -7.52 3.86
N LEU A 59 1.49 -7.36 5.11
CA LEU A 59 2.90 -7.36 5.51
C LEU A 59 3.47 -8.76 5.37
N CYS A 60 4.42 -8.93 4.46
CA CYS A 60 5.02 -10.23 4.17
C CYS A 60 6.44 -10.09 3.63
N LEU A 61 7.26 -11.12 3.89
CA LEU A 61 8.59 -11.24 3.34
C LEU A 61 8.59 -12.33 2.26
N TYR A 62 8.93 -11.93 1.03
CA TYR A 62 9.05 -12.86 -0.11
C TYR A 62 10.48 -13.33 -0.35
N THR A 63 11.45 -12.78 0.35
CA THR A 63 12.86 -13.03 0.16
C THR A 63 13.59 -13.09 1.50
N ASN A 64 14.72 -13.80 1.55
CA ASN A 64 15.65 -13.81 2.68
C ASN A 64 16.72 -12.69 2.60
N GLU A 65 16.66 -11.87 1.57
CA GLU A 65 17.56 -10.73 1.44
C GLU A 65 17.29 -9.70 2.54
N LYS A 66 18.35 -9.08 3.04
CA LYS A 66 18.26 -8.10 4.12
C LYS A 66 18.61 -6.71 3.62
N TYR A 67 17.99 -5.72 4.23
CA TYR A 67 18.39 -4.34 4.04
C TYR A 67 19.85 -4.12 4.44
N THR A 68 20.61 -3.43 3.60
CA THR A 68 22.00 -3.04 3.86
C THR A 68 22.22 -1.53 3.83
N GLY A 69 21.42 -0.80 3.02
CA GLY A 69 21.52 0.66 2.90
C GLY A 69 22.90 1.16 2.45
N SER A 70 23.61 0.36 1.68
CA SER A 70 25.01 0.62 1.27
C SER A 70 25.10 1.53 0.04
N MET A 71 24.01 1.78 -0.65
CA MET A 71 23.91 2.60 -1.85
C MET A 71 23.12 3.90 -1.58
N ASP A 72 23.00 4.75 -2.58
CA ASP A 72 22.27 6.01 -2.47
C ASP A 72 20.75 5.81 -2.33
N VAL A 73 20.06 6.90 -1.96
CA VAL A 73 18.60 7.00 -2.03
C VAL A 73 18.17 6.95 -3.49
N ILE A 74 17.17 6.16 -3.79
CA ILE A 74 16.67 6.00 -5.16
C ILE A 74 15.19 6.34 -5.28
N CYS A 75 14.78 6.84 -6.45
CA CYS A 75 13.40 6.81 -6.90
C CYS A 75 13.18 5.52 -7.68
N ARG A 76 12.29 4.65 -7.19
CA ARG A 76 12.11 3.30 -7.72
C ARG A 76 11.82 3.26 -9.22
N HIS A 77 11.03 4.20 -9.71
CA HIS A 77 10.60 4.17 -11.11
C HIS A 77 11.68 4.62 -12.10
N ASP A 78 12.61 5.44 -11.67
CA ASP A 78 13.51 6.13 -12.58
C ASP A 78 14.95 5.60 -12.55
N GLN A 79 15.34 4.94 -11.47
CA GLN A 79 16.75 4.61 -11.22
C GLN A 79 17.07 3.11 -11.17
N LEU A 80 16.04 2.26 -11.08
CA LEU A 80 16.24 0.82 -11.15
C LEU A 80 16.10 0.32 -12.58
N ARG A 81 17.14 -0.40 -13.04
CA ARG A 81 17.09 -1.09 -14.34
C ARG A 81 15.97 -2.15 -14.36
N PRO A 82 15.38 -2.45 -15.52
CA PRO A 82 14.50 -3.61 -15.64
C PRO A 82 15.19 -4.89 -15.17
N GLY A 83 14.50 -5.69 -14.34
CA GLY A 83 15.04 -6.95 -13.82
C GLY A 83 16.01 -6.79 -12.65
N TYR A 84 15.93 -5.68 -11.90
CA TYR A 84 16.67 -5.55 -10.64
C TYR A 84 16.34 -6.69 -9.66
N THR A 85 17.30 -7.06 -8.85
CA THR A 85 17.16 -8.08 -7.80
C THR A 85 16.70 -7.46 -6.48
N TRP A 86 16.15 -8.28 -5.58
CA TRP A 86 15.83 -7.85 -4.21
C TRP A 86 17.06 -7.32 -3.47
N ARG A 87 18.22 -7.93 -3.69
CA ARG A 87 19.48 -7.46 -3.11
C ARG A 87 19.83 -6.06 -3.55
N GLU A 88 19.72 -5.75 -4.84
CA GLU A 88 19.94 -4.40 -5.38
C GLU A 88 18.96 -3.40 -4.77
N LEU A 89 17.67 -3.75 -4.69
CA LEU A 89 16.66 -2.90 -4.10
C LEU A 89 16.95 -2.61 -2.62
N TYR A 90 17.29 -3.65 -1.84
CA TYR A 90 17.52 -3.53 -0.41
C TYR A 90 18.92 -2.99 -0.05
N SER A 91 19.79 -2.83 -1.04
CA SER A 91 21.04 -2.08 -0.87
C SER A 91 20.85 -0.57 -0.95
N SER A 92 19.73 -0.09 -1.45
CA SER A 92 19.41 1.34 -1.46
C SER A 92 19.28 1.89 -0.04
N LYS A 93 19.83 3.08 0.20
CA LYS A 93 19.79 3.76 1.51
C LYS A 93 18.35 4.05 1.95
N ALA A 94 17.53 4.48 1.02
CA ALA A 94 16.09 4.61 1.16
C ALA A 94 15.44 4.61 -0.23
N ILE A 95 14.11 4.42 -0.27
CA ILE A 95 13.36 4.41 -1.52
C ILE A 95 12.30 5.53 -1.48
N ILE A 96 12.34 6.39 -2.50
CA ILE A 96 11.31 7.39 -2.72
C ILE A 96 10.18 6.76 -3.51
N HIS A 97 8.98 6.85 -2.98
CA HIS A 97 7.76 6.41 -3.61
C HIS A 97 6.88 7.58 -4.04
N LEU A 98 6.49 7.59 -5.31
CA LEU A 98 5.39 8.40 -5.81
C LEU A 98 4.25 7.43 -6.14
N PRO A 99 3.35 7.16 -5.19
CA PRO A 99 2.36 6.10 -5.34
C PRO A 99 1.39 6.40 -6.47
N TYR A 100 0.94 5.35 -7.16
CA TYR A 100 -0.08 5.41 -8.20
C TYR A 100 -1.37 4.66 -7.79
N GLU A 101 -1.28 3.87 -6.74
CA GLU A 101 -2.39 3.12 -6.14
C GLU A 101 -2.35 3.21 -4.62
N ILE A 102 -3.49 2.98 -3.98
CA ILE A 102 -3.65 3.04 -2.53
C ILE A 102 -3.07 1.83 -1.80
N SER A 103 -2.95 0.71 -2.49
CA SER A 103 -2.42 -0.54 -1.96
C SER A 103 -1.53 -1.21 -2.99
N THR A 104 -0.28 -1.44 -2.65
CA THR A 104 0.72 -2.02 -3.56
C THR A 104 1.57 -3.03 -2.81
N MET A 105 1.53 -4.30 -3.22
CA MET A 105 2.27 -5.39 -2.59
C MET A 105 3.76 -5.10 -2.42
N SER A 106 4.36 -4.44 -3.41
CA SER A 106 5.78 -4.09 -3.36
C SER A 106 6.15 -3.10 -2.24
N ILE A 107 5.21 -2.30 -1.76
CA ILE A 107 5.41 -1.42 -0.61
C ILE A 107 5.49 -2.28 0.65
N PHE A 108 4.57 -3.21 0.82
CA PHE A 108 4.58 -4.13 1.97
C PHE A 108 5.83 -5.00 2.03
N GLU A 109 6.29 -5.49 0.87
CA GLU A 109 7.54 -6.26 0.78
C GLU A 109 8.75 -5.47 1.25
N GLN A 110 8.88 -4.22 0.81
CA GLN A 110 9.97 -3.33 1.19
C GLN A 110 9.89 -2.94 2.67
N TYR A 111 8.68 -2.62 3.14
CA TYR A 111 8.44 -2.29 4.54
C TYR A 111 8.81 -3.46 5.45
N SER A 112 8.35 -4.67 5.12
CA SER A 112 8.65 -5.88 5.91
C SER A 112 10.14 -6.27 5.88
N ALA A 113 10.89 -5.80 4.88
CA ALA A 113 12.34 -5.95 4.80
C ALA A 113 13.11 -4.83 5.53
N ASN A 114 12.42 -3.94 6.23
CA ASN A 114 12.96 -2.77 6.93
C ASN A 114 13.68 -1.78 6.00
N VAL A 115 13.25 -1.66 4.76
CA VAL A 115 13.79 -0.65 3.85
C VAL A 115 13.14 0.70 4.17
N PRO A 116 13.92 1.73 4.54
CA PRO A 116 13.37 3.07 4.76
C PRO A 116 12.69 3.62 3.51
N MET A 117 11.49 4.15 3.68
CA MET A 117 10.68 4.64 2.58
C MET A 117 10.25 6.08 2.79
N LEU A 118 10.35 6.87 1.72
CA LEU A 118 9.90 8.26 1.71
C LEU A 118 8.67 8.38 0.80
N PHE A 119 7.61 8.96 1.34
CA PHE A 119 6.35 9.22 0.63
C PHE A 119 5.99 10.70 0.68
N PRO A 120 5.34 11.26 -0.34
CA PRO A 120 4.70 12.56 -0.18
C PRO A 120 3.68 12.51 0.95
N SER A 121 3.57 13.55 1.76
CA SER A 121 2.48 13.67 2.71
C SER A 121 1.12 13.64 2.00
N LYS A 122 0.04 13.33 2.71
CA LYS A 122 -1.32 13.33 2.14
C LYS A 122 -1.62 14.63 1.40
N GLN A 123 -1.27 15.75 2.00
CA GLN A 123 -1.50 17.08 1.41
C GLN A 123 -0.67 17.29 0.15
N PHE A 124 0.60 16.90 0.18
CA PHE A 124 1.46 17.04 -0.98
C PHE A 124 1.07 16.10 -2.11
N LEU A 125 0.66 14.87 -1.81
CA LEU A 125 0.15 13.94 -2.82
C LEU A 125 -1.14 14.47 -3.47
N LYS A 126 -2.08 15.01 -2.68
CA LYS A 126 -3.30 15.67 -3.21
C LYS A 126 -2.94 16.81 -4.16
N LYS A 127 -1.96 17.64 -3.78
CA LYS A 127 -1.46 18.71 -4.65
C LYS A 127 -0.89 18.15 -5.95
N LEU A 128 -0.01 17.15 -5.89
CA LEU A 128 0.59 16.53 -7.09
C LEU A 128 -0.47 15.96 -8.04
N VAL A 129 -1.54 15.39 -7.50
CA VAL A 129 -2.64 14.87 -8.30
C VAL A 129 -3.46 16.00 -8.91
N HIS A 130 -3.79 17.02 -8.15
CA HIS A 130 -4.54 18.19 -8.62
C HIS A 130 -3.79 18.93 -9.72
N ASP A 131 -2.47 19.11 -9.56
CA ASP A 131 -1.60 19.79 -10.52
C ASP A 131 -1.28 18.91 -11.76
N GLY A 132 -1.81 17.68 -11.82
CA GLY A 132 -1.68 16.78 -12.96
C GLY A 132 -0.34 16.04 -13.04
N TYR A 133 0.54 16.18 -12.06
CA TYR A 133 1.84 15.47 -12.02
C TYR A 133 1.70 13.99 -11.68
N ARG A 134 0.61 13.60 -11.01
CA ARG A 134 0.37 12.21 -10.61
C ARG A 134 -1.10 11.82 -10.74
N ARG A 135 -1.32 10.56 -11.04
CA ARG A 135 -2.64 9.91 -10.91
C ARG A 135 -2.52 8.84 -9.84
N VAL A 136 -3.43 8.90 -8.87
CA VAL A 136 -3.57 7.87 -7.83
C VAL A 136 -5.01 7.39 -7.87
N GLY A 137 -5.20 6.09 -7.80
CA GLY A 137 -6.53 5.52 -7.81
C GLY A 137 -6.50 4.04 -7.48
N SER A 138 -7.57 3.38 -7.75
CA SER A 138 -7.60 1.93 -7.84
C SER A 138 -8.17 1.57 -9.21
N ILE A 139 -7.45 0.72 -9.91
CA ILE A 139 -7.92 0.15 -11.19
C ILE A 139 -9.00 -0.91 -10.98
N TYR A 140 -9.29 -1.23 -9.72
CA TYR A 140 -10.16 -2.34 -9.37
C TYR A 140 -11.47 -1.86 -8.77
N GLY A 141 -12.53 -1.95 -9.54
CA GLY A 141 -13.86 -2.13 -9.07
C GLY A 141 -14.73 -0.91 -8.82
N PRO A 142 -15.73 -1.04 -7.96
CA PRO A 142 -16.87 -0.14 -7.81
C PRO A 142 -16.53 1.25 -7.26
N TYR A 143 -15.27 1.51 -7.02
CA TYR A 143 -14.75 2.76 -6.46
C TYR A 143 -14.38 3.80 -7.52
N GLU A 144 -14.65 3.55 -8.79
CA GLU A 144 -14.34 4.47 -9.90
C GLU A 144 -14.92 5.88 -9.72
N ASN A 145 -15.98 6.00 -8.92
CA ASN A 145 -16.67 7.27 -8.62
C ASN A 145 -16.18 7.96 -7.34
N GLN A 146 -15.24 7.37 -6.61
CA GLN A 146 -14.72 8.01 -5.41
C GLN A 146 -13.74 9.12 -5.78
N ASN A 147 -13.75 10.21 -5.03
CA ASN A 147 -12.79 11.27 -5.24
C ASN A 147 -11.41 10.87 -4.74
N ILE A 148 -10.39 11.57 -5.23
CA ILE A 148 -8.99 11.29 -4.89
C ILE A 148 -8.72 11.38 -3.38
N GLU A 149 -9.42 12.24 -2.67
CA GLU A 149 -9.24 12.42 -1.23
C GLU A 149 -9.70 11.18 -0.46
N TRP A 150 -10.81 10.60 -0.87
CA TRP A 150 -11.31 9.34 -0.31
C TRP A 150 -10.27 8.22 -0.45
N TRP A 151 -9.62 8.13 -1.63
CA TRP A 151 -8.57 7.16 -1.90
C TRP A 151 -7.32 7.40 -1.06
N ILE A 152 -6.83 8.64 -1.03
CA ILE A 152 -5.60 8.98 -0.28
C ILE A 152 -5.80 8.73 1.22
N ASP A 153 -6.97 9.00 1.76
CA ASP A 153 -7.23 8.82 3.19
C ASP A 153 -7.24 7.34 3.63
N ARG A 154 -7.42 6.42 2.67
CA ARG A 154 -7.45 4.97 2.91
C ARG A 154 -6.23 4.22 2.39
N ALA A 155 -5.24 4.95 1.88
CA ALA A 155 -4.03 4.33 1.38
C ALA A 155 -3.21 3.71 2.51
N ASP A 156 -2.75 2.48 2.31
CA ASP A 156 -2.05 1.67 3.31
C ASP A 156 -0.79 2.36 3.84
N PHE A 157 -0.06 3.06 2.98
CA PHE A 157 1.17 3.78 3.35
C PHE A 157 0.92 5.04 4.19
N TYR A 158 -0.32 5.40 4.50
CA TYR A 158 -0.71 6.42 5.47
C TYR A 158 -1.37 5.82 6.72
N ASP A 159 -1.34 4.52 6.86
CA ASP A 159 -1.82 3.82 8.05
C ASP A 159 -0.72 3.76 9.11
N GLU A 160 -0.65 4.79 9.95
CA GLU A 160 0.37 4.90 10.99
C GLU A 160 0.28 3.78 12.05
N GLU A 161 -0.86 3.14 12.20
CA GLU A 161 -1.02 2.00 13.10
C GLU A 161 -0.23 0.78 12.61
N ASN A 162 -0.27 0.52 11.31
CA ASN A 162 0.36 -0.66 10.71
C ASN A 162 1.70 -0.36 10.03
N MET A 163 1.94 0.89 9.63
CA MET A 163 3.16 1.33 8.94
C MET A 163 3.76 2.61 9.56
N PRO A 164 4.12 2.62 10.85
CA PRO A 164 4.50 3.85 11.58
C PRO A 164 5.83 4.48 11.15
N TYR A 165 6.69 3.75 10.44
CA TYR A 165 8.07 4.20 10.15
C TYR A 165 8.24 4.80 8.75
N ILE A 166 7.15 5.12 8.08
CA ILE A 166 7.21 5.82 6.79
C ILE A 166 7.59 7.29 7.02
N ILE A 167 8.51 7.77 6.21
CA ILE A 167 8.99 9.15 6.25
C ILE A 167 8.20 9.97 5.23
N TYR A 168 7.44 10.97 5.68
CA TYR A 168 6.66 11.81 4.78
C TYR A 168 7.41 13.10 4.46
N PHE A 169 7.27 13.59 3.21
CA PHE A 169 7.79 14.89 2.77
C PHE A 169 6.68 15.77 2.20
N ASN A 170 6.79 17.08 2.41
CA ASN A 170 5.75 18.06 2.09
C ASN A 170 6.04 18.90 0.82
N SER A 171 7.26 18.80 0.31
CA SER A 171 7.73 19.49 -0.90
C SER A 171 9.00 18.82 -1.42
N GLU A 172 9.46 19.23 -2.59
CA GLU A 172 10.76 18.79 -3.13
C GLU A 172 11.93 19.27 -2.24
N ASP A 173 11.84 20.47 -1.70
CA ASP A 173 12.87 21.00 -0.79
C ASP A 173 12.92 20.20 0.52
N ASP A 174 11.76 19.88 1.09
CA ASP A 174 11.67 19.04 2.29
C ASP A 174 12.20 17.60 2.02
N LEU A 175 11.92 17.04 0.83
CA LEU A 175 12.51 15.77 0.42
C LEU A 175 14.05 15.85 0.38
N ASN A 176 14.58 16.89 -0.27
CA ASN A 176 16.03 17.10 -0.39
C ASN A 176 16.71 17.30 0.97
N GLU A 177 16.04 17.97 1.90
CA GLU A 177 16.50 18.12 3.28
C GLU A 177 16.51 16.75 4.00
N LYS A 178 15.42 15.99 3.93
CA LYS A 178 15.29 14.68 4.59
C LYS A 178 16.31 13.66 4.06
N ILE A 179 16.60 13.67 2.76
CA ILE A 179 17.63 12.80 2.18
C ILE A 179 19.01 13.05 2.81
N LYS A 180 19.30 14.32 3.21
CA LYS A 180 20.58 14.70 3.80
C LYS A 180 20.66 14.51 5.31
N THR A 181 19.52 14.64 6.01
CA THR A 181 19.48 14.76 7.48
C THR A 181 19.00 13.50 8.19
N VAL A 182 18.19 12.66 7.55
CA VAL A 182 17.63 11.47 8.18
C VAL A 182 18.69 10.37 8.32
N ASP A 183 18.79 9.80 9.51
CA ASP A 183 19.57 8.57 9.73
C ASP A 183 18.73 7.35 9.33
N PHE A 184 18.84 6.98 8.06
CA PHE A 184 18.09 5.84 7.52
C PHE A 184 18.49 4.50 8.13
N GLN A 185 19.70 4.37 8.64
CA GLN A 185 20.13 3.14 9.34
C GLN A 185 19.41 2.99 10.67
N GLN A 186 19.08 4.09 11.33
CA GLN A 186 18.29 4.06 12.54
C GLN A 186 16.81 3.75 12.26
N VAL A 187 16.26 4.30 11.17
CA VAL A 187 14.86 4.02 10.75
C VAL A 187 14.66 2.56 10.40
N SER A 188 15.69 1.89 9.87
CA SER A 188 15.69 0.48 9.46
C SER A 188 15.80 -0.52 10.65
N LYS A 189 15.97 -0.07 11.88
CA LYS A 189 16.11 -0.96 13.06
C LYS A 189 14.77 -1.22 13.73
#